data_d032af05e2111f526436cceda7279967
#
_entry.id   d032af05e2111f526436cceda7279967
#
_cell.length_a   1.000
_cell.length_b   1.000
_cell.length_c   1.000
_cell.angle_alpha   90.00
_cell.angle_beta   90.00
_cell.angle_gamma   90.00
#
_symmetry.space_group_name_H-M   'P 1'
#
loop_
_entity.id
_entity.type
_entity.pdbx_description
1 polymer ?
#
loop_
_entity_poly.entity_id
_entity_poly.type
_entity_poly.pdbx_seq_one_letter_code
_entity_poly.pdbx_strand_id
1 'polypeptide(L)'
;MGKAFEITIWKPHVGKRAEFIKNMSEVIEIFKEAGVSDVKMMEGAAGKDVGHIVIVQTFKNLADNGKINDALGDNAKMKAWMKKHSKDDLAEFISHDLYSEA
;
A
#
# COMPACT_ATOMS: atom_id res chain seq x y z
N MET A 1 -19.00 -13.67 3.26
CA MET A 1 -18.39 -13.11 2.04
C MET A 1 -16.90 -13.12 2.17
N GLY A 2 -16.22 -13.26 1.07
CA GLY A 2 -14.78 -13.42 1.06
C GLY A 2 -13.99 -12.20 1.45
N LYS A 3 -12.73 -12.41 1.77
CA LYS A 3 -11.78 -11.33 2.04
C LYS A 3 -11.58 -10.47 0.81
N ALA A 4 -11.19 -9.23 1.02
CA ALA A 4 -10.80 -8.31 -0.06
C ALA A 4 -9.29 -8.05 0.03
N PHE A 5 -8.67 -7.86 -1.13
CA PHE A 5 -7.23 -7.61 -1.25
C PHE A 5 -7.02 -6.39 -2.12
N GLU A 6 -6.39 -5.40 -1.58
CA GLU A 6 -6.01 -4.20 -2.31
C GLU A 6 -4.51 -4.28 -2.58
N ILE A 7 -4.13 -4.28 -3.86
CA ILE A 7 -2.76 -4.54 -4.28
C ILE A 7 -2.25 -3.35 -5.05
N THR A 8 -1.14 -2.75 -4.58
CA THR A 8 -0.46 -1.69 -5.29
C THR A 8 0.94 -2.15 -5.68
N ILE A 9 1.36 -1.77 -6.88
CA ILE A 9 2.66 -2.16 -7.42
C ILE A 9 3.43 -0.90 -7.79
N TRP A 10 4.69 -0.85 -7.35
CA TRP A 10 5.57 0.30 -7.51
C TRP A 10 6.92 -0.13 -8.06
N LYS A 11 7.48 0.69 -8.94
CA LYS A 11 8.83 0.47 -9.47
C LYS A 11 9.74 1.57 -8.88
N PRO A 12 10.54 1.26 -7.85
CA PRO A 12 11.48 2.25 -7.31
C PRO A 12 12.45 2.75 -8.36
N HIS A 13 12.72 4.05 -8.35
CA HIS A 13 13.75 4.62 -9.22
C HIS A 13 15.13 4.13 -8.79
N VAL A 14 16.06 4.12 -9.73
CA VAL A 14 17.45 3.70 -9.47
C VAL A 14 18.04 4.52 -8.32
N GLY A 15 18.59 3.81 -7.31
CA GLY A 15 19.18 4.44 -6.15
C GLY A 15 18.18 4.90 -5.07
N LYS A 16 16.88 4.70 -5.30
CA LYS A 16 15.82 5.16 -4.37
C LYS A 16 15.09 4.05 -3.64
N ARG A 17 15.47 2.80 -3.89
CA ARG A 17 14.78 1.63 -3.35
C ARG A 17 14.71 1.62 -1.82
N ALA A 18 15.84 1.84 -1.14
CA ALA A 18 15.90 1.78 0.32
C ALA A 18 15.04 2.88 0.96
N GLU A 19 15.09 4.09 0.41
CA GLU A 19 14.28 5.22 0.90
C GLU A 19 12.80 4.96 0.66
N PHE A 20 12.44 4.42 -0.51
CA PHE A 20 11.05 4.06 -0.83
C PHE A 20 10.51 3.02 0.15
N ILE A 21 11.28 1.95 0.40
CA ILE A 21 10.87 0.89 1.34
C ILE A 21 10.68 1.47 2.75
N LYS A 22 11.55 2.36 3.18
CA LYS A 22 11.43 3.03 4.47
C LYS A 22 10.11 3.81 4.56
N ASN A 23 9.81 4.60 3.53
CA ASN A 23 8.57 5.40 3.49
C ASN A 23 7.33 4.52 3.48
N MET A 24 7.36 3.43 2.72
CA MET A 24 6.25 2.47 2.68
C MET A 24 6.07 1.78 4.03
N SER A 25 7.16 1.46 4.73
CA SER A 25 7.08 0.87 6.06
C SER A 25 6.37 1.78 7.05
N GLU A 26 6.54 3.09 6.93
CA GLU A 26 5.82 4.07 7.76
C GLU A 26 4.32 4.04 7.49
N VAL A 27 3.91 4.08 6.22
CA VAL A 27 2.49 4.09 5.86
C VAL A 27 1.80 2.76 6.18
N ILE A 28 2.52 1.65 6.10
CA ILE A 28 2.00 0.34 6.47
C ILE A 28 1.57 0.32 7.94
N GLU A 29 2.32 0.95 8.84
CA GLU A 29 1.93 1.05 10.24
C GLU A 29 0.63 1.86 10.41
N ILE A 30 0.45 2.90 9.61
CA ILE A 30 -0.79 3.71 9.62
C ILE A 30 -1.97 2.84 9.16
N PHE A 31 -1.79 2.04 8.12
CA PHE A 31 -2.84 1.12 7.64
C PHE A 31 -3.23 0.11 8.72
N LYS A 32 -2.25 -0.48 9.40
CA LYS A 32 -2.52 -1.45 10.47
C LYS A 32 -3.29 -0.81 11.62
N GLU A 33 -2.89 0.38 12.04
CA GLU A 33 -3.60 1.13 13.09
C GLU A 33 -5.03 1.48 12.68
N ALA A 34 -5.27 1.71 11.39
CA ALA A 34 -6.60 2.04 10.86
C ALA A 34 -7.52 0.82 10.78
N GLY A 35 -7.00 -0.38 11.00
CA GLY A 35 -7.80 -1.60 11.04
C GLY A 35 -7.67 -2.53 9.84
N VAL A 36 -6.73 -2.28 8.93
CA VAL A 36 -6.43 -3.21 7.85
C VAL A 36 -5.97 -4.54 8.47
N SER A 37 -6.61 -5.64 8.09
CA SER A 37 -6.40 -6.95 8.74
C SER A 37 -4.96 -7.45 8.63
N ASP A 38 -4.33 -7.24 7.48
CA ASP A 38 -2.95 -7.60 7.23
C ASP A 38 -2.39 -6.72 6.13
N VAL A 39 -1.12 -6.39 6.23
CA VAL A 39 -0.41 -5.66 5.17
C VAL A 39 0.94 -6.32 4.96
N LYS A 40 1.20 -6.70 3.71
CA LYS A 40 2.49 -7.29 3.33
C LYS A 40 3.16 -6.45 2.26
N MET A 41 4.45 -6.24 2.43
CA MET A 41 5.29 -5.65 1.41
C MET A 41 6.14 -6.77 0.83
N MET A 42 6.03 -6.97 -0.47
CA MET A 42 6.71 -8.04 -1.18
C MET A 42 7.53 -7.50 -2.33
N GLU A 43 8.41 -8.30 -2.85
CA GLU A 43 9.23 -7.97 -4.00
C GLU A 43 8.98 -9.00 -5.09
N GLY A 44 8.77 -8.54 -6.30
CA GLY A 44 8.63 -9.45 -7.43
C GLY A 44 9.91 -10.23 -7.67
N ALA A 45 9.83 -11.56 -7.53
CA ALA A 45 10.99 -12.45 -7.70
C ALA A 45 11.12 -12.95 -9.12
N ALA A 46 10.00 -13.08 -9.83
CA ALA A 46 9.96 -13.53 -11.22
C ALA A 46 8.66 -13.03 -11.86
N GLY A 47 8.62 -12.98 -13.18
CA GLY A 47 7.43 -12.54 -13.92
C GLY A 47 7.46 -11.05 -14.26
N LYS A 48 6.29 -10.52 -14.61
CA LYS A 48 6.17 -9.14 -15.09
C LYS A 48 6.57 -8.08 -14.08
N ASP A 49 6.46 -8.39 -12.80
CA ASP A 49 6.75 -7.45 -11.71
C ASP A 49 8.09 -7.71 -11.03
N VAL A 50 9.02 -8.42 -11.70
CA VAL A 50 10.33 -8.69 -11.13
C VAL A 50 11.04 -7.40 -10.72
N GLY A 51 11.51 -7.34 -9.48
CA GLY A 51 12.18 -6.15 -8.93
C GLY A 51 11.23 -5.05 -8.45
N HIS A 52 9.93 -5.16 -8.72
CA HIS A 52 8.95 -4.18 -8.25
C HIS A 52 8.57 -4.46 -6.78
N ILE A 53 8.14 -3.41 -6.09
CA ILE A 53 7.60 -3.55 -4.72
C ILE A 53 6.09 -3.70 -4.83
N VAL A 54 5.57 -4.73 -4.18
CA VAL A 54 4.14 -5.07 -4.18
C VAL A 54 3.62 -4.95 -2.75
N ILE A 55 2.62 -4.08 -2.55
CA ILE A 55 1.97 -3.92 -1.24
C ILE A 55 0.61 -4.60 -1.32
N VAL A 56 0.37 -5.56 -0.43
CA VAL A 56 -0.91 -6.27 -0.35
C VAL A 56 -1.58 -5.94 0.98
N GLN A 57 -2.73 -5.27 0.91
CA GLN A 57 -3.56 -5.00 2.07
C GLN A 57 -4.72 -5.98 2.05
N THR A 58 -4.95 -6.66 3.17
CA THR A 58 -6.06 -7.60 3.33
C THR A 58 -7.13 -7.00 4.23
N PHE A 59 -8.38 -7.09 3.79
CA PHE A 59 -9.55 -6.60 4.53
C PHE A 59 -10.51 -7.77 4.76
N LYS A 60 -11.37 -7.65 5.77
CA LYS A 60 -12.37 -8.68 6.07
C LYS A 60 -13.28 -8.96 4.89
N ASN A 61 -13.69 -7.89 4.19
CA ASN A 61 -14.55 -7.94 3.01
C ASN A 61 -14.51 -6.59 2.29
N LEU A 62 -15.23 -6.46 1.18
CA LEU A 62 -15.28 -5.22 0.41
C LEU A 62 -15.88 -4.05 1.18
N ALA A 63 -16.89 -4.30 2.01
CA ALA A 63 -17.50 -3.24 2.83
C ALA A 63 -16.50 -2.66 3.83
N ASP A 64 -15.71 -3.53 4.45
CA ASP A 64 -14.66 -3.12 5.40
C ASP A 64 -13.56 -2.33 4.69
N ASN A 65 -13.18 -2.74 3.48
CA ASN A 65 -12.23 -2.01 2.63
C ASN A 65 -12.71 -0.57 2.41
N GLY A 66 -13.96 -0.39 2.01
CA GLY A 66 -14.52 0.94 1.77
C GLY A 66 -14.56 1.79 3.03
N LYS A 67 -14.98 1.21 4.15
CA LYS A 67 -15.07 1.88 5.44
C LYS A 67 -13.71 2.37 5.92
N ILE A 68 -12.70 1.50 5.87
CA ILE A 68 -11.34 1.83 6.31
C ILE A 68 -10.72 2.90 5.41
N ASN A 69 -10.88 2.77 4.08
CA ASN A 69 -10.35 3.76 3.16
C ASN A 69 -11.01 5.14 3.33
N ASP A 70 -12.31 5.18 3.59
CA ASP A 70 -12.99 6.44 3.89
C ASP A 70 -12.42 7.09 5.17
N ALA A 71 -12.22 6.28 6.22
CA ALA A 71 -11.63 6.77 7.46
C ALA A 71 -10.19 7.25 7.29
N LEU A 72 -9.40 6.57 6.44
CA LEU A 72 -8.02 6.98 6.15
C LEU A 72 -7.96 8.36 5.50
N GLY A 73 -8.94 8.73 4.70
CA GLY A 73 -9.02 10.06 4.10
C GLY A 73 -9.05 11.19 5.13
N ASP A 74 -9.58 10.91 6.33
CA ASP A 74 -9.67 11.89 7.42
C ASP A 74 -8.65 11.62 8.55
N ASN A 75 -7.81 10.61 8.39
CA ASN A 75 -6.83 10.20 9.40
C ASN A 75 -5.69 11.21 9.51
N ALA A 76 -5.44 11.73 10.71
CA ALA A 76 -4.43 12.76 10.93
C ALA A 76 -3.01 12.27 10.61
N LYS A 77 -2.69 11.02 10.97
CA LYS A 77 -1.38 10.44 10.67
C LYS A 77 -1.17 10.25 9.17
N MET A 78 -2.22 9.81 8.46
CA MET A 78 -2.16 9.64 7.01
C MET A 78 -1.97 10.99 6.31
N LYS A 79 -2.70 12.01 6.73
CA LYS A 79 -2.53 13.37 6.18
C LYS A 79 -1.13 13.90 6.43
N ALA A 80 -0.58 13.70 7.63
CA ALA A 80 0.77 14.13 7.97
C ALA A 80 1.83 13.40 7.13
N TRP A 81 1.65 12.09 6.93
CA TRP A 81 2.56 11.30 6.11
C TRP A 81 2.53 11.75 4.65
N MET A 82 1.34 11.96 4.10
CA MET A 82 1.18 12.45 2.73
C MET A 82 1.82 13.82 2.54
N LYS A 83 1.63 14.73 3.49
CA LYS A 83 2.24 16.07 3.46
C LYS A 83 3.76 15.99 3.51
N LYS A 84 4.29 15.16 4.41
CA LYS A 84 5.73 14.96 4.58
C LYS A 84 6.41 14.47 3.30
N HIS A 85 5.73 13.60 2.56
CA HIS A 85 6.27 12.95 1.36
C HIS A 85 5.71 13.49 0.04
N SER A 86 4.97 14.60 0.07
CA SER A 86 4.27 15.13 -1.10
C SER A 86 5.17 15.51 -2.28
N LYS A 87 6.45 15.77 -2.02
CA LYS A 87 7.42 16.15 -3.07
C LYS A 87 8.40 15.04 -3.40
N ASP A 88 8.28 13.88 -2.75
CA ASP A 88 9.16 12.77 -3.00
C ASP A 88 8.82 12.12 -4.34
N ASP A 89 9.85 11.82 -5.12
CA ASP A 89 9.72 11.08 -6.37
C ASP A 89 10.66 9.88 -6.30
N LEU A 90 10.22 8.86 -5.57
CA LEU A 90 11.04 7.69 -5.26
C LEU A 90 10.72 6.48 -6.12
N ALA A 91 9.55 6.45 -6.73
CA ALA A 91 9.09 5.29 -7.48
C ALA A 91 8.04 5.67 -8.51
N GLU A 92 7.95 4.87 -9.57
CA GLU A 92 6.86 4.95 -10.52
C GLU A 92 5.70 4.10 -10.02
N PHE A 93 4.49 4.65 -10.03
CA PHE A 93 3.28 3.91 -9.71
C PHE A 93 2.89 3.05 -10.92
N ILE A 94 2.79 1.74 -10.73
CA ILE A 94 2.50 0.80 -11.82
C ILE A 94 1.01 0.45 -11.88
N SER A 95 0.43 0.01 -10.76
CA SER A 95 -0.97 -0.42 -10.75
C SER A 95 -1.56 -0.41 -9.34
N HIS A 96 -2.90 -0.36 -9.30
CA HIS A 96 -3.68 -0.42 -8.07
C HIS A 96 -4.94 -1.20 -8.38
N ASP A 97 -5.07 -2.37 -7.81
CA ASP A 97 -6.19 -3.28 -8.06
C ASP A 97 -6.84 -3.73 -6.76
N LEU A 98 -8.13 -4.01 -6.83
CA LEU A 98 -8.91 -4.51 -5.71
C LEU A 98 -9.57 -5.82 -6.13
N TYR A 99 -9.32 -6.87 -5.35
CA TYR A 99 -9.88 -8.19 -5.58
C TYR A 99 -10.71 -8.63 -4.39
N SER A 100 -11.68 -9.49 -4.63
CA SER A 100 -12.35 -10.20 -3.55
C SER A 100 -12.28 -11.70 -3.83
N GLU A 101 -12.28 -12.49 -2.76
CA GLU A 101 -12.34 -13.95 -2.91
C GLU A 101 -13.63 -14.35 -3.62
N ALA A 102 -13.50 -15.27 -4.54
CA ALA A 102 -14.62 -15.77 -5.32
C ALA A 102 -15.52 -16.70 -4.49
#